data_861e96e200d62fa81b0101e1826968bc
#
_entry.id   861e96e200d62fa81b0101e1826968bc
#
_cell.length_a   1.000
_cell.length_b   1.000
_cell.length_c   1.000
_cell.angle_alpha   90.00
_cell.angle_beta   90.00
_cell.angle_gamma   90.00
#
_symmetry.space_group_name_H-M   'P 1'
#
loop_
_entity.id
_entity.type
_entity.pdbx_description
1 polymer ?
#
loop_
_entity_poly.entity_id
_entity_poly.type
_entity_poly.pdbx_seq_one_letter_code
_entity_poly.pdbx_strand_id
1 'polypeptide(L)'
;AKSTALGSKDIDCMILITGEEVPPLCLSSISRMLIWNLTKEDISREEQNIVRANNQLYATHILSLLRWIESIGRDQLAERLYDLYYAIKGELLEKDYTFNERLASSYAWLIAVHTLMTFYFEGVGINIQPKEKILYDFAERELRSFQKAHLEDDPLYRFCLNLIDSESKFEIESHNNKDLSNCWGTRN
;
A
#
# COMPACT_ATOMS: atom_id res chain seq x y z
N ALA A 1 -45.08 4.06 1.48
CA ALA A 1 -44.21 3.63 0.39
C ALA A 1 -43.11 2.77 1.01
N LYS A 2 -43.11 1.45 0.73
CA LYS A 2 -42.01 0.55 1.13
C LYS A 2 -40.87 0.80 0.16
N SER A 3 -39.78 1.40 0.65
CA SER A 3 -38.50 1.43 -0.05
C SER A 3 -38.01 -0.02 -0.18
N THR A 4 -38.13 -0.62 -1.35
CA THR A 4 -37.41 -1.84 -1.69
C THR A 4 -35.93 -1.48 -1.77
N ALA A 5 -35.16 -1.82 -0.75
CA ALA A 5 -33.73 -1.75 -0.81
C ALA A 5 -33.28 -2.57 -2.03
N LEU A 6 -32.71 -1.91 -3.02
CA LEU A 6 -31.98 -2.56 -4.09
C LEU A 6 -30.89 -3.41 -3.41
N GLY A 7 -30.95 -4.73 -3.62
CA GLY A 7 -29.93 -5.61 -3.08
C GLY A 7 -28.55 -5.11 -3.54
N SER A 8 -27.63 -4.96 -2.61
CA SER A 8 -26.24 -4.63 -2.92
C SER A 8 -25.72 -5.76 -3.82
N LYS A 9 -25.38 -5.44 -5.06
CA LYS A 9 -24.55 -6.31 -5.88
C LYS A 9 -23.12 -6.06 -5.44
N ASP A 10 -22.47 -7.10 -4.98
CA ASP A 10 -21.04 -7.04 -4.75
C ASP A 10 -20.37 -6.72 -6.09
N ILE A 11 -19.57 -5.63 -6.07
CA ILE A 11 -18.78 -5.25 -7.24
C ILE A 11 -17.52 -6.08 -7.18
N ASP A 12 -17.50 -7.14 -7.98
CA ASP A 12 -16.35 -8.05 -8.08
C ASP A 12 -15.42 -7.58 -9.20
N CYS A 13 -14.89 -6.37 -9.05
CA CYS A 13 -13.96 -5.80 -10.01
C CYS A 13 -12.88 -4.95 -9.33
N MET A 14 -11.71 -4.92 -9.95
CA MET A 14 -10.65 -3.99 -9.59
C MET A 14 -10.88 -2.67 -10.36
N ILE A 15 -10.82 -1.55 -9.65
CA ILE A 15 -10.94 -0.23 -10.24
C ILE A 15 -9.53 0.37 -10.32
N LEU A 16 -9.09 0.73 -11.52
CA LEU A 16 -7.87 1.48 -11.76
C LEU A 16 -8.23 2.95 -12.01
N ILE A 17 -7.69 3.83 -11.20
CA ILE A 17 -7.87 5.27 -11.32
C ILE A 17 -6.51 5.89 -11.61
N THR A 18 -6.43 6.72 -12.66
CA THR A 18 -5.24 7.50 -12.98
C THR A 18 -5.56 8.99 -12.86
N GLY A 19 -4.64 9.77 -12.34
CA GLY A 19 -4.79 11.21 -12.15
C GLY A 19 -3.44 11.88 -11.93
N GLU A 20 -3.42 13.19 -12.01
CA GLU A 20 -2.22 14.00 -11.77
C GLU A 20 -1.93 14.16 -10.27
N GLU A 21 -2.97 14.08 -9.44
CA GLU A 21 -2.86 14.20 -8.00
C GLU A 21 -3.72 13.15 -7.29
N VAL A 22 -3.27 12.73 -6.12
CA VAL A 22 -4.08 11.90 -5.24
C VAL A 22 -5.14 12.80 -4.60
N PRO A 23 -6.43 12.52 -4.76
CA PRO A 23 -7.46 13.33 -4.14
C PRO A 23 -7.33 13.27 -2.60
N PRO A 24 -7.74 14.34 -1.89
CA PRO A 24 -7.71 14.35 -0.43
C PRO A 24 -8.68 13.29 0.12
N LEU A 25 -8.13 12.15 0.50
CA LEU A 25 -8.86 11.01 1.02
C LEU A 25 -8.59 10.85 2.51
N CYS A 26 -9.60 10.38 3.24
CA CYS A 26 -9.37 9.97 4.63
C CYS A 26 -8.52 8.68 4.68
N LEU A 27 -7.79 8.49 5.77
CA LEU A 27 -6.90 7.34 5.95
C LEU A 27 -7.61 5.99 5.77
N SER A 28 -8.88 5.89 6.18
CA SER A 28 -9.68 4.67 5.99
C SER A 28 -9.95 4.34 4.51
N SER A 29 -9.98 5.34 3.64
CA SER A 29 -10.09 5.13 2.19
C SER A 29 -8.73 4.77 1.58
N ILE A 30 -7.67 5.47 2.00
CA ILE A 30 -6.29 5.20 1.55
C ILE A 30 -5.88 3.76 1.88
N SER A 31 -6.24 3.25 3.07
CA SER A 31 -5.91 1.87 3.48
C SER A 31 -6.55 0.77 2.62
N ARG A 32 -7.47 1.14 1.73
CA ARG A 32 -8.13 0.22 0.79
C ARG A 32 -7.63 0.36 -0.64
N MET A 33 -6.65 1.21 -0.87
CA MET A 33 -6.11 1.53 -2.18
C MET A 33 -4.65 1.18 -2.25
N LEU A 34 -4.21 0.75 -3.41
CA LEU A 34 -2.81 0.73 -3.80
C LEU A 34 -2.55 2.04 -4.54
N ILE A 35 -1.81 2.94 -3.93
CA ILE A 35 -1.46 4.22 -4.53
C ILE A 35 -0.04 4.11 -5.07
N TRP A 36 0.12 4.39 -6.34
CA TRP A 36 1.40 4.37 -7.02
C TRP A 36 1.69 5.75 -7.61
N ASN A 37 2.58 6.46 -6.96
CA ASN A 37 3.03 7.75 -7.45
C ASN A 37 4.13 7.53 -8.50
N LEU A 38 3.81 7.81 -9.76
CA LEU A 38 4.74 7.75 -10.87
C LEU A 38 5.22 9.16 -11.22
N THR A 39 6.51 9.33 -11.31
CA THR A 39 7.14 10.56 -11.79
C THR A 39 7.56 10.40 -13.24
N LYS A 40 7.92 11.51 -13.89
CA LYS A 40 8.44 11.46 -15.27
C LYS A 40 9.75 10.70 -15.39
N GLU A 41 10.45 10.50 -14.28
CA GLU A 41 11.73 9.82 -14.20
C GLU A 41 11.56 8.30 -14.07
N ASP A 42 10.38 7.85 -13.62
CA ASP A 42 10.09 6.42 -13.44
C ASP A 42 9.83 5.69 -14.75
N ILE A 43 9.47 6.43 -15.81
CA ILE A 43 9.20 5.85 -17.13
C ILE A 43 9.99 6.64 -18.19
N SER A 44 11.03 6.04 -18.72
CA SER A 44 11.82 6.68 -19.75
C SER A 44 11.05 6.81 -21.07
N ARG A 45 11.38 7.83 -21.84
CA ARG A 45 10.80 8.02 -23.18
C ARG A 45 11.16 6.86 -24.12
N GLU A 46 12.33 6.28 -23.92
CA GLU A 46 12.79 5.12 -24.70
C GLU A 46 11.91 3.90 -24.41
N GLU A 47 11.66 3.58 -23.14
CA GLU A 47 10.77 2.48 -22.73
C GLU A 47 9.35 2.68 -23.28
N GLN A 48 8.82 3.90 -23.23
CA GLN A 48 7.51 4.20 -23.83
C GLN A 48 7.49 3.94 -25.34
N ASN A 49 8.56 4.29 -26.05
CA ASN A 49 8.66 4.04 -27.49
C ASN A 49 8.76 2.54 -27.80
N ILE A 50 9.50 1.77 -27.00
CA ILE A 50 9.58 0.32 -27.12
C ILE A 50 8.19 -0.30 -26.92
N VAL A 51 7.48 0.12 -25.88
CA VAL A 51 6.13 -0.35 -25.60
C VAL A 51 5.18 -0.06 -26.77
N ARG A 52 5.19 1.18 -27.29
CA ARG A 52 4.35 1.58 -28.44
C ARG A 52 4.67 0.81 -29.71
N ALA A 53 5.96 0.61 -29.99
CA ALA A 53 6.40 -0.12 -31.18
C ALA A 53 5.99 -1.60 -31.15
N ASN A 54 5.82 -2.18 -29.96
CA ASN A 54 5.53 -3.58 -29.74
C ASN A 54 4.09 -3.84 -29.26
N ASN A 55 3.18 -2.88 -29.39
CA ASN A 55 1.82 -2.98 -28.88
C ASN A 55 1.05 -4.21 -29.42
N GLN A 56 1.32 -4.63 -30.63
CA GLN A 56 0.74 -5.81 -31.27
C GLN A 56 1.14 -7.14 -30.55
N LEU A 57 2.23 -7.13 -29.80
CA LEU A 57 2.67 -8.32 -29.06
C LEU A 57 1.88 -8.56 -27.78
N TYR A 58 1.19 -7.54 -27.27
CA TYR A 58 0.42 -7.68 -26.04
C TYR A 58 -0.69 -8.72 -26.13
N ALA A 59 -1.42 -8.75 -27.26
CA ALA A 59 -2.47 -9.77 -27.46
C ALA A 59 -1.88 -11.18 -27.44
N THR A 60 -0.72 -11.36 -28.09
CA THR A 60 -0.02 -12.66 -28.11
C THR A 60 0.46 -13.04 -26.72
N HIS A 61 0.99 -12.07 -25.97
CA HIS A 61 1.44 -12.29 -24.61
C HIS A 61 0.29 -12.67 -23.67
N ILE A 62 -0.84 -11.96 -23.76
CA ILE A 62 -2.05 -12.29 -22.99
C ILE A 62 -2.55 -13.70 -23.32
N LEU A 63 -2.59 -14.09 -24.60
CA LEU A 63 -2.98 -15.42 -25.00
C LEU A 63 -2.01 -16.49 -24.46
N SER A 64 -0.71 -16.22 -24.46
CA SER A 64 0.30 -17.10 -23.87
C SER A 64 0.06 -17.28 -22.37
N LEU A 65 -0.17 -16.18 -21.65
CA LEU A 65 -0.50 -16.22 -20.23
C LEU A 65 -1.77 -17.02 -19.94
N LEU A 66 -2.84 -16.79 -20.70
CA LEU A 66 -4.09 -17.55 -20.53
C LEU A 66 -3.89 -19.05 -20.77
N ARG A 67 -3.13 -19.44 -21.79
CA ARG A 67 -2.77 -20.85 -22.04
C ARG A 67 -1.96 -21.46 -20.92
N TRP A 68 -1.03 -20.68 -20.36
CA TRP A 68 -0.24 -21.12 -19.22
C TRP A 68 -1.12 -21.32 -17.97
N ILE A 69 -2.06 -20.40 -17.69
CA ILE A 69 -3.04 -20.54 -16.63
C ILE A 69 -3.89 -21.80 -16.85
N GLU A 70 -4.37 -22.00 -18.06
CA GLU A 70 -5.16 -23.18 -18.44
C GLU A 70 -4.37 -24.48 -18.26
N SER A 71 -3.07 -24.47 -18.60
CA SER A 71 -2.19 -25.64 -18.46
C SER A 71 -1.94 -26.07 -17.03
N ILE A 72 -1.92 -25.12 -16.09
CA ILE A 72 -1.80 -25.41 -14.65
C ILE A 72 -3.14 -25.85 -14.05
N GLY A 73 -4.23 -25.29 -14.55
CA GLY A 73 -5.56 -25.43 -13.98
C GLY A 73 -5.89 -24.35 -12.95
N ARG A 74 -7.12 -23.84 -13.03
CA ARG A 74 -7.59 -22.70 -12.24
C ARG A 74 -7.44 -22.91 -10.73
N ASP A 75 -7.83 -24.08 -10.25
CA ASP A 75 -7.88 -24.37 -8.82
C ASP A 75 -6.45 -24.45 -8.23
N GLN A 76 -5.55 -25.12 -8.97
CA GLN A 76 -4.16 -25.25 -8.55
C GLN A 76 -3.42 -23.91 -8.59
N LEU A 77 -3.74 -23.06 -9.57
CA LEU A 77 -3.19 -21.71 -9.64
C LEU A 77 -3.70 -20.85 -8.48
N ALA A 78 -4.99 -20.94 -8.17
CA ALA A 78 -5.58 -20.20 -7.05
C ALA A 78 -4.94 -20.63 -5.71
N GLU A 79 -4.79 -21.95 -5.48
CA GLU A 79 -4.13 -22.45 -4.29
C GLU A 79 -2.70 -21.88 -4.14
N ARG A 80 -1.88 -21.96 -5.18
CA ARG A 80 -0.52 -21.41 -5.18
C ARG A 80 -0.50 -19.89 -4.90
N LEU A 81 -1.43 -19.16 -5.49
CA LEU A 81 -1.53 -17.73 -5.31
C LEU A 81 -1.92 -17.37 -3.87
N TYR A 82 -2.86 -18.12 -3.28
CA TYR A 82 -3.23 -17.94 -1.87
C TYR A 82 -2.09 -18.29 -0.92
N ASP A 83 -1.35 -19.37 -1.18
CA ASP A 83 -0.20 -19.75 -0.36
C ASP A 83 0.86 -18.65 -0.36
N LEU A 84 1.21 -18.13 -1.54
CA LEU A 84 2.12 -17.00 -1.67
C LEU A 84 1.59 -15.76 -0.93
N TYR A 85 0.32 -15.43 -1.13
CA TYR A 85 -0.30 -14.28 -0.47
C TYR A 85 -0.21 -14.37 1.06
N TYR A 86 -0.58 -15.51 1.65
CA TYR A 86 -0.57 -15.67 3.10
C TYR A 86 0.86 -15.68 3.67
N ALA A 87 1.81 -16.29 2.98
CA ALA A 87 3.21 -16.27 3.36
C ALA A 87 3.76 -14.83 3.38
N ILE A 88 3.57 -14.10 2.28
CA ILE A 88 4.05 -12.71 2.15
C ILE A 88 3.36 -11.77 3.13
N LYS A 89 2.04 -11.91 3.31
CA LYS A 89 1.30 -11.14 4.31
C LYS A 89 1.83 -11.38 5.72
N GLY A 90 2.10 -12.64 6.07
CA GLY A 90 2.71 -13.02 7.34
C GLY A 90 4.07 -12.34 7.54
N GLU A 91 4.96 -12.44 6.56
CA GLU A 91 6.28 -11.81 6.60
C GLU A 91 6.22 -10.27 6.77
N LEU A 92 5.29 -9.59 6.08
CA LEU A 92 5.10 -8.14 6.22
C LEU A 92 4.63 -7.76 7.62
N LEU A 93 3.70 -8.51 8.20
CA LEU A 93 3.15 -8.24 9.54
C LEU A 93 4.10 -8.67 10.66
N GLU A 94 4.97 -9.67 10.44
CA GLU A 94 6.03 -10.04 11.39
C GLU A 94 7.10 -8.97 11.54
N LYS A 95 7.38 -8.19 10.48
CA LYS A 95 8.32 -7.06 10.55
C LYS A 95 7.86 -5.97 11.50
N ASP A 96 6.56 -5.68 11.50
CA ASP A 96 5.94 -4.73 12.43
C ASP A 96 4.44 -5.04 12.54
N TYR A 97 4.02 -5.54 13.69
CA TYR A 97 2.61 -5.89 13.98
C TYR A 97 1.66 -4.68 14.02
N THR A 98 2.22 -3.45 14.04
CA THR A 98 1.41 -2.21 14.02
C THR A 98 1.03 -1.79 12.60
N PHE A 99 1.52 -2.46 11.58
CA PHE A 99 1.16 -2.19 10.20
C PHE A 99 -0.34 -2.37 9.96
N ASN A 100 -0.89 -1.49 9.13
CA ASN A 100 -2.27 -1.63 8.73
C ASN A 100 -2.50 -2.92 7.93
N GLU A 101 -3.24 -3.86 8.50
CA GLU A 101 -3.45 -5.19 7.92
C GLU A 101 -4.07 -5.15 6.52
N ARG A 102 -4.97 -4.21 6.24
CA ARG A 102 -5.61 -4.09 4.92
C ARG A 102 -4.61 -3.65 3.87
N LEU A 103 -3.78 -2.67 4.21
CA LEU A 103 -2.76 -2.18 3.31
C LEU A 103 -1.67 -3.25 3.11
N ALA A 104 -1.23 -3.93 4.16
CA ALA A 104 -0.33 -5.08 4.07
C ALA A 104 -0.90 -6.18 3.17
N SER A 105 -2.21 -6.48 3.26
CA SER A 105 -2.88 -7.41 2.37
C SER A 105 -2.81 -6.97 0.90
N SER A 106 -2.99 -5.67 0.61
CA SER A 106 -2.91 -5.16 -0.76
C SER A 106 -1.51 -5.31 -1.34
N TYR A 107 -0.48 -5.02 -0.56
CA TYR A 107 0.91 -5.23 -0.99
C TYR A 107 1.27 -6.71 -1.11
N ALA A 108 0.77 -7.55 -0.21
CA ALA A 108 0.98 -9.00 -0.31
C ALA A 108 0.41 -9.56 -1.61
N TRP A 109 -0.78 -9.13 -2.03
CA TRP A 109 -1.34 -9.49 -3.33
C TRP A 109 -0.47 -9.03 -4.50
N LEU A 110 0.02 -7.79 -4.47
CA LEU A 110 0.91 -7.27 -5.52
C LEU A 110 2.17 -8.12 -5.66
N ILE A 111 2.83 -8.44 -4.55
CA ILE A 111 4.06 -9.23 -4.52
C ILE A 111 3.76 -10.67 -4.97
N ALA A 112 2.69 -11.29 -4.47
CA ALA A 112 2.30 -12.66 -4.83
C ALA A 112 2.04 -12.79 -6.34
N VAL A 113 1.31 -11.84 -6.94
CA VAL A 113 1.08 -11.82 -8.38
C VAL A 113 2.38 -11.63 -9.14
N HIS A 114 3.28 -10.75 -8.69
CA HIS A 114 4.59 -10.57 -9.33
C HIS A 114 5.42 -11.86 -9.28
N THR A 115 5.47 -12.54 -8.14
CA THR A 115 6.17 -13.82 -7.99
C THR A 115 5.58 -14.88 -8.93
N LEU A 116 4.25 -14.94 -9.02
CA LEU A 116 3.58 -15.85 -9.95
C LEU A 116 3.91 -15.54 -11.42
N MET A 117 3.96 -14.25 -11.78
CA MET A 117 4.37 -13.83 -13.13
C MET A 117 5.83 -14.19 -13.43
N THR A 118 6.72 -14.17 -12.43
CA THR A 118 8.10 -14.65 -12.59
C THR A 118 8.11 -16.13 -12.98
N PHE A 119 7.34 -16.98 -12.30
CA PHE A 119 7.20 -18.39 -12.67
C PHE A 119 6.64 -18.59 -14.09
N TYR A 120 5.67 -17.76 -14.49
CA TYR A 120 5.17 -17.79 -15.86
C TYR A 120 6.28 -17.50 -16.87
N PHE A 121 7.05 -16.44 -16.68
CA PHE A 121 8.13 -16.06 -17.59
C PHE A 121 9.21 -17.13 -17.67
N GLU A 122 9.61 -17.71 -16.55
CA GLU A 122 10.54 -18.84 -16.51
C GLU A 122 9.98 -20.05 -17.27
N GLY A 123 8.70 -20.36 -17.09
CA GLY A 123 8.01 -21.46 -17.76
C GLY A 123 7.93 -21.33 -19.28
N VAL A 124 7.94 -20.10 -19.80
CA VAL A 124 8.01 -19.82 -21.25
C VAL A 124 9.43 -19.54 -21.74
N GLY A 125 10.46 -19.79 -20.93
CA GLY A 125 11.87 -19.66 -21.29
C GLY A 125 12.40 -18.24 -21.29
N ILE A 126 11.69 -17.31 -20.69
CA ILE A 126 12.12 -15.91 -20.53
C ILE A 126 12.71 -15.73 -19.14
N ASN A 127 14.03 -15.51 -19.09
CA ASN A 127 14.70 -15.22 -17.83
C ASN A 127 14.51 -13.74 -17.47
N ILE A 128 13.71 -13.47 -16.45
CA ILE A 128 13.57 -12.15 -15.84
C ILE A 128 14.27 -12.13 -14.50
N GLN A 129 14.91 -11.01 -14.17
CA GLN A 129 15.46 -10.87 -12.83
C GLN A 129 14.31 -10.61 -11.84
N PRO A 130 14.18 -11.45 -10.79
CA PRO A 130 13.16 -11.24 -9.75
C PRO A 130 13.35 -9.87 -9.10
N LYS A 131 12.29 -9.08 -9.06
CA LYS A 131 12.27 -7.77 -8.40
C LYS A 131 11.55 -7.82 -7.05
N GLU A 132 11.37 -9.00 -6.49
CA GLU A 132 10.65 -9.23 -5.23
C GLU A 132 11.18 -8.34 -4.11
N LYS A 133 12.50 -8.30 -3.93
CA LYS A 133 13.13 -7.46 -2.91
C LYS A 133 12.73 -5.99 -3.05
N ILE A 134 12.71 -5.47 -4.28
CA ILE A 134 12.31 -4.08 -4.54
C ILE A 134 10.87 -3.85 -4.15
N LEU A 135 9.98 -4.81 -4.43
CA LEU A 135 8.56 -4.73 -4.06
C LEU A 135 8.37 -4.84 -2.54
N TYR A 136 9.13 -5.69 -1.85
CA TYR A 136 9.11 -5.77 -0.39
C TYR A 136 9.60 -4.46 0.25
N ASP A 137 10.73 -3.91 -0.22
CA ASP A 137 11.26 -2.65 0.30
C ASP A 137 10.29 -1.48 0.04
N PHE A 138 9.62 -1.49 -1.10
CA PHE A 138 8.56 -0.55 -1.42
C PHE A 138 7.37 -0.70 -0.48
N ALA A 139 6.85 -1.91 -0.32
CA ALA A 139 5.71 -2.20 0.55
C ALA A 139 5.98 -1.78 2.00
N GLU A 140 7.16 -2.12 2.53
CA GLU A 140 7.56 -1.74 3.88
C GLU A 140 7.65 -0.22 4.06
N ARG A 141 8.22 0.49 3.10
CA ARG A 141 8.29 1.97 3.13
C ARG A 141 6.90 2.58 3.15
N GLU A 142 6.00 2.13 2.30
CA GLU A 142 4.64 2.65 2.22
C GLU A 142 3.81 2.33 3.48
N LEU A 143 3.98 1.12 4.04
CA LEU A 143 3.35 0.73 5.30
C LEU A 143 3.81 1.62 6.46
N ARG A 144 5.11 1.90 6.56
CA ARG A 144 5.66 2.82 7.57
C ARG A 144 5.18 4.25 7.38
N SER A 145 5.14 4.71 6.14
CA SER A 145 4.62 6.05 5.81
C SER A 145 3.16 6.21 6.22
N PHE A 146 2.34 5.20 5.91
CA PHE A 146 0.92 5.19 6.31
C PHE A 146 0.76 5.16 7.84
N GLN A 147 1.55 4.33 8.53
CA GLN A 147 1.52 4.25 9.99
C GLN A 147 1.88 5.59 10.62
N LYS A 148 2.91 6.26 10.12
CA LYS A 148 3.30 7.59 10.58
C LYS A 148 2.18 8.61 10.38
N ALA A 149 1.59 8.66 9.19
CA ALA A 149 0.46 9.54 8.90
C ALA A 149 -0.75 9.25 9.79
N HIS A 150 -1.01 7.98 10.09
CA HIS A 150 -2.09 7.58 11.00
C HIS A 150 -1.85 8.07 12.43
N LEU A 151 -0.62 7.95 12.92
CA LEU A 151 -0.26 8.44 14.25
C LEU A 151 -0.36 9.98 14.32
N GLU A 152 0.12 10.67 13.29
CA GLU A 152 0.04 12.13 13.19
C GLU A 152 -1.40 12.65 13.12
N ASP A 153 -2.33 11.84 12.63
CA ASP A 153 -3.76 12.17 12.55
C ASP A 153 -4.55 11.80 13.82
N ASP A 154 -3.97 11.01 14.72
CA ASP A 154 -4.59 10.62 15.98
C ASP A 154 -4.68 11.85 16.91
N PRO A 155 -5.90 12.25 17.35
CA PRO A 155 -6.06 13.40 18.23
C PRO A 155 -5.32 13.27 19.57
N LEU A 156 -5.23 12.06 20.12
CA LEU A 156 -4.51 11.79 21.35
C LEU A 156 -3.01 11.92 21.17
N TYR A 157 -2.47 11.37 20.07
CA TYR A 157 -1.06 11.50 19.73
C TYR A 157 -0.67 12.97 19.51
N ARG A 158 -1.49 13.74 18.76
CA ARG A 158 -1.29 15.19 18.58
C ARG A 158 -1.33 15.94 19.90
N PHE A 159 -2.27 15.58 20.77
CA PHE A 159 -2.34 16.16 22.11
C PHE A 159 -1.06 15.87 22.92
N CYS A 160 -0.59 14.63 22.93
CA CYS A 160 0.66 14.25 23.62
C CYS A 160 1.88 14.98 23.03
N LEU A 161 2.00 15.09 21.72
CA LEU A 161 3.07 15.85 21.08
C LEU A 161 3.02 17.34 21.49
N ASN A 162 1.84 17.94 21.46
CA ASN A 162 1.65 19.33 21.90
C ASN A 162 2.03 19.54 23.38
N LEU A 163 1.76 18.55 24.22
CA LEU A 163 2.21 18.59 25.62
C LEU A 163 3.73 18.53 25.73
N ILE A 164 4.38 17.63 24.99
CA ILE A 164 5.85 17.50 24.99
C ILE A 164 6.50 18.79 24.45
N ASP A 165 6.03 19.29 23.32
CA ASP A 165 6.55 20.52 22.70
C ASP A 165 6.30 21.76 23.58
N SER A 166 5.30 21.67 24.45
CA SER A 166 4.94 22.74 25.38
C SER A 166 5.53 22.52 26.78
N GLU A 167 6.42 21.53 26.96
CA GLU A 167 6.99 21.22 28.28
C GLU A 167 7.65 22.44 28.94
N SER A 168 8.27 23.30 28.15
CA SER A 168 8.85 24.59 28.62
C SER A 168 7.79 25.61 29.11
N LYS A 169 6.50 25.36 28.78
CA LYS A 169 5.37 26.18 29.18
C LYS A 169 4.69 25.70 30.44
N PHE A 170 5.04 24.51 30.95
CA PHE A 170 4.58 24.05 32.24
C PHE A 170 5.35 24.78 33.32
N GLU A 171 4.62 25.31 34.26
CA GLU A 171 5.23 25.90 35.47
C GLU A 171 5.86 24.77 36.29
N ILE A 172 7.18 24.85 36.47
CA ILE A 172 7.85 24.11 37.51
C ILE A 172 7.76 25.02 38.71
N GLU A 173 7.12 24.61 39.80
CA GLU A 173 7.11 25.32 41.07
C GLU A 173 8.55 25.51 41.57
N SER A 174 9.26 26.46 41.01
CA SER A 174 10.49 26.98 41.53
C SER A 174 10.30 28.48 41.65
N HIS A 175 10.65 29.02 42.77
CA HIS A 175 10.44 30.32 43.38
C HIS A 175 10.66 31.59 42.51
N ASN A 176 10.58 31.54 41.21
CA ASN A 176 10.70 32.73 40.35
C ASN A 176 9.55 32.85 39.37
N ASN A 177 8.45 33.21 39.89
CA ASN A 177 7.21 33.49 39.22
C ASN A 177 7.27 34.81 38.47
N LYS A 178 7.47 34.80 37.16
CA LYS A 178 7.40 36.06 36.40
C LYS A 178 6.59 36.06 35.12
N ASP A 179 6.03 34.94 34.63
CA ASP A 179 5.09 35.03 33.50
C ASP A 179 4.21 33.77 33.38
N LEU A 180 3.15 33.77 34.19
CA LEU A 180 2.11 32.69 34.15
C LEU A 180 1.24 32.74 32.91
N SER A 181 1.33 33.79 32.09
CA SER A 181 0.42 33.99 30.95
C SER A 181 0.57 32.95 29.85
N ASN A 182 1.67 32.21 29.85
CA ASN A 182 1.93 31.15 28.87
C ASN A 182 2.00 29.72 29.43
N CYS A 183 1.69 29.57 30.74
CA CYS A 183 1.71 28.27 31.38
C CYS A 183 0.39 27.50 31.13
N TRP A 184 0.51 26.21 30.77
CA TRP A 184 -0.62 25.33 30.51
C TRP A 184 -0.97 24.43 31.69
N GLY A 185 -0.12 24.40 32.70
CA GLY A 185 -0.31 23.62 33.91
C GLY A 185 0.90 23.71 34.84
N THR A 186 0.75 23.19 36.04
CA THR A 186 1.82 23.09 37.03
C THR A 186 2.31 21.66 37.15
N ARG A 187 3.61 21.46 37.25
CA ARG A 187 4.23 20.20 37.66
C ARG A 187 4.38 20.21 39.18
N ASN A 188 3.69 19.30 39.85
CA ASN A 188 3.93 18.98 41.27
C ASN A 188 5.07 18.01 41.41
#